data_344e1b10324c665c0912f1b9bf5badb6
#
_entry.id   344e1b10324c665c0912f1b9bf5badb6
#
_cell.length_a   1.000
_cell.length_b   1.000
_cell.length_c   1.000
_cell.angle_alpha   90.00
_cell.angle_beta   90.00
_cell.angle_gamma   90.00
#
_symmetry.space_group_name_H-M   'P 1'
#
loop_
_entity.id
_entity.type
_entity.pdbx_description
1 polymer ?
#
loop_
_entity_poly.entity_id
_entity_poly.type
_entity_poly.pdbx_seq_one_letter_code
_entity_poly.pdbx_strand_id
1 'polypeptide(L)'
;EGKPHVAHTKNLVPFLVIDPLSNAILKPENGSLQDIAPTILNILNIEKPALMTGKNLIQEHEFGEHRHVLLIILDGWGDGFPNESNPIFVGKTPFWDELHQIYTFSQLKASGEAVGLQVGKAGNSEAGHMNIGAGRIVPQDDVRLDHAMQDGSFFGNEIFNQAIEAVTRNKGKLHLIGLLTEKSSHGAIDYPLALLK
;
A
#
# COMPACT_ATOMS: atom_id res chain seq x y z
N GLU A 1 -26.55 -4.95 -4.00
CA GLU A 1 -27.20 -4.83 -2.71
C GLU A 1 -27.65 -6.21 -2.26
N GLY A 2 -27.35 -6.61 -1.01
CA GLY A 2 -27.70 -7.91 -0.45
C GLY A 2 -26.83 -9.09 -0.91
N LYS A 3 -25.77 -8.86 -1.69
CA LYS A 3 -24.80 -9.90 -2.05
C LYS A 3 -23.49 -9.69 -1.31
N PRO A 4 -22.78 -10.77 -0.89
CA PRO A 4 -21.46 -10.66 -0.29
C PRO A 4 -20.50 -9.91 -1.20
N HIS A 5 -19.77 -8.92 -0.65
CA HIS A 5 -18.71 -8.22 -1.36
C HIS A 5 -17.41 -9.01 -1.16
N VAL A 6 -16.89 -9.55 -2.24
CA VAL A 6 -15.68 -10.42 -2.22
C VAL A 6 -14.43 -9.74 -2.79
N ALA A 7 -14.54 -8.46 -3.17
CA ALA A 7 -13.43 -7.68 -3.68
C ALA A 7 -12.84 -6.79 -2.58
N HIS A 8 -11.64 -6.27 -2.83
CA HIS A 8 -11.01 -5.29 -1.96
C HIS A 8 -11.86 -4.02 -1.81
N THR A 9 -11.75 -3.36 -0.66
CA THR A 9 -12.48 -2.13 -0.34
C THR A 9 -11.55 -0.94 -0.22
N LYS A 10 -12.12 0.25 0.02
CA LYS A 10 -11.37 1.47 0.32
C LYS A 10 -11.40 1.81 1.82
N ASN A 11 -11.85 0.88 2.63
CA ASN A 11 -11.94 1.10 4.07
C ASN A 11 -10.56 1.38 4.65
N LEU A 12 -10.54 2.19 5.69
CA LEU A 12 -9.36 2.33 6.52
C LEU A 12 -9.09 1.00 7.24
N VAL A 13 -7.86 0.81 7.67
CA VAL A 13 -7.48 -0.37 8.45
C VAL A 13 -7.14 0.05 9.88
N PRO A 14 -7.51 -0.75 10.88
CA PRO A 14 -7.18 -0.45 12.27
C PRO A 14 -5.69 -0.62 12.53
N PHE A 15 -5.14 0.23 13.37
CA PHE A 15 -3.77 0.17 13.84
C PHE A 15 -3.70 0.31 15.36
N LEU A 16 -2.97 -0.58 15.98
CA LEU A 16 -2.80 -0.67 17.42
C LEU A 16 -1.34 -0.94 17.75
N VAL A 17 -0.84 -0.27 18.80
CA VAL A 17 0.49 -0.56 19.37
C VAL A 17 0.32 -0.87 20.85
N ILE A 18 0.87 -2.00 21.27
CA ILE A 18 0.89 -2.45 22.66
C ILE A 18 2.34 -2.49 23.13
N ASP A 19 2.66 -1.78 24.21
CA ASP A 19 3.91 -1.93 24.94
C ASP A 19 3.63 -2.69 26.24
N PRO A 20 3.95 -3.99 26.31
CA PRO A 20 3.66 -4.79 27.48
C PRO A 20 4.56 -4.45 28.68
N LEU A 21 5.59 -3.63 28.49
CA LEU A 21 6.50 -3.19 29.55
C LEU A 21 6.11 -1.81 30.10
N SER A 22 5.10 -1.18 29.52
CA SER A 22 4.56 0.11 29.96
C SER A 22 3.15 -0.04 30.49
N ASN A 23 2.83 0.70 31.55
CA ASN A 23 1.44 0.85 32.01
C ASN A 23 0.65 1.89 31.23
N ALA A 24 1.30 2.57 30.28
CA ALA A 24 0.64 3.59 29.44
C ALA A 24 -0.12 2.94 28.30
N ILE A 25 -1.37 3.37 28.11
CA ILE A 25 -2.12 3.07 26.89
C ILE A 25 -1.64 4.02 25.81
N LEU A 26 -0.96 3.46 24.80
CA LEU A 26 -0.47 4.24 23.68
C LEU A 26 -1.61 4.76 22.83
N LYS A 27 -1.43 5.97 22.28
CA LYS A 27 -2.38 6.62 21.38
C LYS A 27 -1.74 6.89 20.03
N PRO A 28 -1.71 5.89 19.12
CA PRO A 28 -1.15 6.09 17.80
C PRO A 28 -1.91 7.17 17.03
N GLU A 29 -1.22 7.97 16.23
CA GLU A 29 -1.86 8.88 15.29
C GLU A 29 -2.48 8.13 14.09
N ASN A 30 -3.45 8.75 13.45
CA ASN A 30 -3.91 8.29 12.15
C ASN A 30 -2.83 8.54 11.09
N GLY A 31 -2.74 7.62 10.13
CA GLY A 31 -1.69 7.67 9.10
C GLY A 31 -2.02 6.87 7.85
N SER A 32 -0.99 6.27 7.30
CA SER A 32 -1.05 5.36 6.15
C SER A 32 -0.08 4.20 6.33
N LEU A 33 -0.16 3.19 5.49
CA LEU A 33 0.67 1.99 5.62
C LEU A 33 2.18 2.26 5.54
N GLN A 34 2.61 3.34 4.86
CA GLN A 34 4.01 3.75 4.81
C GLN A 34 4.59 4.19 6.18
N ASP A 35 3.72 4.48 7.15
CA ASP A 35 4.12 5.01 8.45
C ASP A 35 4.49 3.90 9.44
N ILE A 36 4.21 2.63 9.09
CA ILE A 36 4.47 1.47 9.95
C ILE A 36 5.98 1.24 10.14
N ALA A 37 6.77 1.17 9.06
CA ALA A 37 8.21 0.96 9.21
C ALA A 37 8.91 2.10 9.97
N PRO A 38 8.66 3.39 9.70
CA PRO A 38 9.19 4.47 10.53
C PRO A 38 8.81 4.37 12.02
N THR A 39 7.59 3.93 12.32
CA THR A 39 7.14 3.71 13.70
C THR A 39 7.93 2.56 14.36
N ILE A 40 8.13 1.45 13.64
CA ILE A 40 8.94 0.31 14.14
C ILE A 40 10.39 0.73 14.37
N LEU A 41 11.00 1.47 13.44
CA LEU A 41 12.37 1.96 13.60
C LEU A 41 12.50 2.86 14.83
N ASN A 42 11.50 3.73 15.08
CA ASN A 42 11.47 4.54 16.29
C ASN A 42 11.39 3.70 17.56
N ILE A 43 10.55 2.65 17.60
CA ILE A 43 10.44 1.73 18.73
C ILE A 43 11.79 1.04 18.98
N LEU A 44 12.51 0.69 17.93
CA LEU A 44 13.80 0.01 18.01
C LEU A 44 14.98 0.97 18.24
N ASN A 45 14.74 2.28 18.34
CA ASN A 45 15.75 3.33 18.42
C ASN A 45 16.77 3.26 17.27
N ILE A 46 16.27 2.98 16.07
CA ILE A 46 17.05 2.93 14.83
C ILE A 46 16.72 4.19 14.00
N GLU A 47 17.75 4.86 13.50
CA GLU A 47 17.58 6.02 12.65
C GLU A 47 16.84 5.67 11.35
N LYS A 48 15.83 6.48 11.04
CA LYS A 48 15.04 6.29 9.81
C LYS A 48 15.86 6.68 8.58
N PRO A 49 15.99 5.79 7.57
CA PRO A 49 16.64 6.13 6.31
C PRO A 49 15.99 7.33 5.62
N ALA A 50 16.81 8.20 5.00
CA ALA A 50 16.33 9.41 4.33
C ALA A 50 15.28 9.15 3.22
N LEU A 51 15.34 7.99 2.58
CA LEU A 51 14.38 7.57 1.56
C LEU A 51 12.99 7.18 2.12
N MET A 52 12.88 6.93 3.41
CA MET A 52 11.59 6.69 4.06
C MET A 52 10.90 8.03 4.36
N THR A 53 9.80 8.31 3.67
CA THR A 53 9.03 9.55 3.83
C THR A 53 7.90 9.45 4.84
N GLY A 54 7.56 8.23 5.27
CA GLY A 54 6.58 7.98 6.32
C GLY A 54 7.01 8.59 7.65
N LYS A 55 6.04 8.80 8.54
CA LYS A 55 6.24 9.38 9.87
C LYS A 55 6.10 8.34 10.96
N ASN A 56 6.70 8.62 12.13
CA ASN A 56 6.39 7.87 13.34
C ASN A 56 4.97 8.23 13.81
N LEU A 57 4.18 7.22 14.14
CA LEU A 57 2.80 7.38 14.63
C LEU A 57 2.68 7.41 16.16
N ILE A 58 3.77 7.22 16.89
CA ILE A 58 3.84 7.28 18.35
C ILE A 58 4.74 8.44 18.75
N GLN A 59 4.16 9.60 19.04
CA GLN A 59 4.95 10.83 19.25
C GLN A 59 5.44 11.01 20.70
N GLU A 60 4.68 10.60 21.68
CA GLU A 60 4.88 10.98 23.08
C GLU A 60 5.25 9.79 23.99
N HIS A 61 5.90 8.77 23.44
CA HIS A 61 6.29 7.61 24.21
C HIS A 61 7.75 7.24 23.96
N GLU A 62 8.52 7.13 25.05
CA GLU A 62 9.90 6.65 25.00
C GLU A 62 9.90 5.13 25.21
N PHE A 63 10.30 4.43 24.19
CA PHE A 63 10.59 3.00 24.30
C PHE A 63 11.99 2.82 24.87
N GLY A 64 12.14 2.03 25.93
CA GLY A 64 13.45 1.75 26.52
C GLY A 64 14.40 1.01 25.57
N GLU A 65 15.62 0.72 26.03
CA GLU A 65 16.61 -0.05 25.28
C GLU A 65 16.22 -1.52 25.12
N HIS A 66 16.85 -2.23 24.15
CA HIS A 66 16.70 -3.67 23.91
C HIS A 66 15.26 -4.13 23.65
N ARG A 67 14.57 -3.46 22.74
CA ARG A 67 13.19 -3.81 22.34
C ARG A 67 13.15 -4.90 21.28
N HIS A 68 12.15 -5.75 21.39
CA HIS A 68 11.72 -6.65 20.33
C HIS A 68 10.36 -6.19 19.81
N VAL A 69 10.17 -6.21 18.51
CA VAL A 69 8.89 -5.84 17.90
C VAL A 69 8.31 -7.05 17.20
N LEU A 70 7.04 -7.32 17.46
CA LEU A 70 6.23 -8.28 16.70
C LEU A 70 5.18 -7.49 15.92
N LEU A 71 5.28 -7.48 14.59
CA LEU A 71 4.25 -6.95 13.70
C LEU A 71 3.31 -8.08 13.29
N ILE A 72 2.02 -7.92 13.61
CA ILE A 72 0.96 -8.85 13.18
C ILE A 72 0.11 -8.12 12.13
N ILE A 73 0.02 -8.67 10.93
CA ILE A 73 -0.79 -8.14 9.84
C ILE A 73 -1.98 -9.06 9.64
N LEU A 74 -3.18 -8.52 9.86
CA LEU A 74 -4.45 -9.18 9.56
C LEU A 74 -4.91 -8.71 8.17
N ASP A 75 -4.44 -9.39 7.12
CA ASP A 75 -4.75 -9.02 5.74
C ASP A 75 -6.26 -9.17 5.46
N GLY A 76 -6.84 -8.15 4.80
CA GLY A 76 -8.28 -8.06 4.57
C GLY A 76 -9.11 -7.57 5.77
N TRP A 77 -8.49 -7.26 6.92
CA TRP A 77 -9.16 -6.83 8.14
C TRP A 77 -9.31 -5.30 8.16
N GLY A 78 -10.35 -4.79 7.51
CA GLY A 78 -10.64 -3.35 7.43
C GLY A 78 -11.72 -2.88 8.41
N ASP A 79 -11.70 -1.60 8.72
CA ASP A 79 -12.77 -0.97 9.51
C ASP A 79 -14.06 -0.87 8.69
N GLY A 80 -15.16 -1.30 9.28
CA GLY A 80 -16.49 -1.23 8.68
C GLY A 80 -17.53 -0.72 9.67
N PHE A 81 -18.70 -0.37 9.18
CA PHE A 81 -19.81 0.00 10.06
C PHE A 81 -20.22 -1.19 10.93
N PRO A 82 -20.62 -0.96 12.21
CA PRO A 82 -21.05 -2.02 13.12
C PRO A 82 -22.50 -2.45 12.79
N ASN A 83 -22.66 -3.21 11.71
CA ASN A 83 -23.94 -3.72 11.24
C ASN A 83 -23.80 -5.11 10.60
N GLU A 84 -24.89 -5.69 10.18
CA GLU A 84 -24.96 -7.03 9.60
C GLU A 84 -24.16 -7.23 8.31
N SER A 85 -23.76 -6.16 7.62
CA SER A 85 -22.91 -6.23 6.43
C SER A 85 -21.42 -6.38 6.75
N ASN A 86 -21.02 -6.19 8.01
CA ASN A 86 -19.64 -6.28 8.45
C ASN A 86 -19.39 -7.65 9.09
N PRO A 87 -18.63 -8.56 8.43
CA PRO A 87 -18.35 -9.90 8.95
C PRO A 87 -17.58 -9.89 10.28
N ILE A 88 -16.77 -8.87 10.55
CA ILE A 88 -16.06 -8.72 11.83
C ILE A 88 -17.07 -8.43 12.95
N PHE A 89 -18.06 -7.59 12.68
CA PHE A 89 -19.09 -7.22 13.65
C PHE A 89 -20.04 -8.39 13.98
N VAL A 90 -20.44 -9.17 12.97
CA VAL A 90 -21.35 -10.32 13.19
C VAL A 90 -20.61 -11.59 13.64
N GLY A 91 -19.30 -11.65 13.43
CA GLY A 91 -18.46 -12.75 13.84
C GLY A 91 -18.23 -12.78 15.36
N LYS A 92 -17.81 -13.94 15.86
CA LYS A 92 -17.35 -14.05 17.26
C LYS A 92 -15.85 -13.77 17.32
N THR A 93 -15.50 -12.56 17.72
CA THR A 93 -14.12 -12.08 17.79
C THR A 93 -13.76 -11.62 19.22
N PRO A 94 -13.88 -12.48 20.25
CA PRO A 94 -13.83 -12.05 21.65
C PRO A 94 -12.50 -11.35 22.01
N PHE A 95 -11.39 -11.81 21.49
CA PHE A 95 -10.11 -11.17 21.76
C PHE A 95 -9.98 -9.80 21.05
N TRP A 96 -10.49 -9.68 19.82
CA TRP A 96 -10.55 -8.41 19.11
C TRP A 96 -11.45 -7.39 19.82
N ASP A 97 -12.58 -7.86 20.31
CA ASP A 97 -13.54 -7.04 21.07
C ASP A 97 -12.92 -6.55 22.39
N GLU A 98 -12.16 -7.42 23.09
CA GLU A 98 -11.40 -7.06 24.28
C GLU A 98 -10.33 -6.02 24.00
N LEU A 99 -9.57 -6.15 22.91
CA LEU A 99 -8.56 -5.15 22.53
C LEU A 99 -9.18 -3.76 22.34
N HIS A 100 -10.36 -3.67 21.74
CA HIS A 100 -11.07 -2.41 21.57
C HIS A 100 -11.57 -1.78 22.88
N GLN A 101 -11.77 -2.58 23.94
CA GLN A 101 -12.13 -2.08 25.26
C GLN A 101 -10.92 -1.56 26.04
N ILE A 102 -9.75 -2.13 25.83
CA ILE A 102 -8.55 -1.86 26.64
C ILE A 102 -7.65 -0.81 25.99
N TYR A 103 -7.49 -0.86 24.65
CA TYR A 103 -6.49 -0.07 23.94
C TYR A 103 -7.11 0.95 22.98
N THR A 104 -6.31 1.96 22.65
CA THR A 104 -6.68 2.95 21.64
C THR A 104 -6.23 2.50 20.25
N PHE A 105 -7.18 2.47 19.34
CA PHE A 105 -6.93 2.23 17.93
C PHE A 105 -6.83 3.55 17.16
N SER A 106 -5.95 3.57 16.18
CA SER A 106 -5.94 4.57 15.11
C SER A 106 -6.27 3.92 13.77
N GLN A 107 -6.37 4.72 12.74
CA GLN A 107 -6.77 4.28 11.41
C GLN A 107 -5.69 4.62 10.39
N LEU A 108 -5.38 3.67 9.50
CA LEU A 108 -4.44 3.87 8.41
C LEU A 108 -5.14 3.82 7.06
N LYS A 109 -4.72 4.70 6.15
CA LYS A 109 -5.11 4.65 4.75
C LYS A 109 -4.39 3.49 4.07
N ALA A 110 -5.17 2.58 3.46
CA ALA A 110 -4.69 1.35 2.82
C ALA A 110 -5.13 1.24 1.35
N SER A 111 -5.53 2.35 0.71
CA SER A 111 -6.08 2.34 -0.65
C SER A 111 -5.70 3.61 -1.43
N GLY A 112 -5.88 3.58 -2.73
CA GLY A 112 -5.64 4.71 -3.62
C GLY A 112 -4.21 5.24 -3.55
N GLU A 113 -4.05 6.55 -3.66
CA GLU A 113 -2.75 7.22 -3.69
C GLU A 113 -1.91 6.98 -2.43
N ALA A 114 -2.56 6.74 -1.29
CA ALA A 114 -1.85 6.47 -0.03
C ALA A 114 -1.02 5.18 -0.04
N VAL A 115 -1.23 4.32 -1.03
CA VAL A 115 -0.47 3.09 -1.24
C VAL A 115 0.08 2.98 -2.67
N GLY A 116 0.20 4.12 -3.38
CA GLY A 116 0.80 4.18 -4.70
C GLY A 116 -0.09 3.63 -5.83
N LEU A 117 -1.40 3.55 -5.60
CA LEU A 117 -2.40 3.20 -6.60
C LEU A 117 -3.06 4.47 -7.16
N GLN A 118 -3.81 4.33 -8.24
CA GLN A 118 -4.58 5.43 -8.80
C GLN A 118 -5.66 5.91 -7.82
N VAL A 119 -6.04 7.19 -7.96
CA VAL A 119 -7.11 7.82 -7.17
C VAL A 119 -8.36 6.94 -7.14
N GLY A 120 -8.86 6.70 -5.96
CA GLY A 120 -10.10 5.96 -5.77
C GLY A 120 -10.05 4.45 -6.03
N LYS A 121 -8.88 3.87 -6.32
CA LYS A 121 -8.71 2.41 -6.41
C LYS A 121 -8.73 1.79 -5.01
N ALA A 122 -9.35 0.63 -4.88
CA ALA A 122 -9.24 -0.19 -3.69
C ALA A 122 -7.79 -0.64 -3.49
N GLY A 123 -7.39 -0.83 -2.24
CA GLY A 123 -6.08 -1.41 -1.91
C GLY A 123 -5.96 -2.87 -2.35
N ASN A 124 -4.75 -3.39 -2.26
CA ASN A 124 -4.46 -4.82 -2.39
C ASN A 124 -3.24 -5.18 -1.54
N SER A 125 -3.04 -6.47 -1.31
CA SER A 125 -1.95 -6.97 -0.45
C SER A 125 -0.57 -6.58 -0.95
N GLU A 126 -0.32 -6.61 -2.26
CA GLU A 126 0.97 -6.29 -2.86
C GLU A 126 1.35 -4.82 -2.59
N ALA A 127 0.49 -3.89 -2.97
CA ALA A 127 0.72 -2.47 -2.72
C ALA A 127 0.83 -2.18 -1.22
N GLY A 128 -0.04 -2.78 -0.40
CA GLY A 128 -0.04 -2.59 1.05
C GLY A 128 1.28 -3.02 1.70
N HIS A 129 1.71 -4.25 1.49
CA HIS A 129 2.94 -4.79 2.07
C HIS A 129 4.19 -4.08 1.57
N MET A 130 4.21 -3.68 0.28
CA MET A 130 5.32 -2.91 -0.27
C MET A 130 5.47 -1.56 0.45
N ASN A 131 4.39 -0.84 0.69
CA ASN A 131 4.44 0.44 1.40
C ASN A 131 4.80 0.28 2.88
N ILE A 132 4.30 -0.79 3.55
CA ILE A 132 4.69 -1.13 4.93
C ILE A 132 6.21 -1.29 5.04
N GLY A 133 6.80 -2.10 4.16
CA GLY A 133 8.25 -2.39 4.22
C GLY A 133 9.12 -1.23 3.72
N ALA A 134 8.68 -0.50 2.70
CA ALA A 134 9.44 0.60 2.13
C ALA A 134 9.45 1.86 3.01
N GLY A 135 8.50 2.02 3.94
CA GLY A 135 8.35 3.24 4.74
C GLY A 135 8.08 4.50 3.92
N ARG A 136 7.58 4.35 2.71
CA ARG A 136 7.23 5.41 1.76
C ARG A 136 6.18 4.94 0.78
N ILE A 137 5.50 5.85 0.11
CA ILE A 137 4.61 5.50 -1.00
C ILE A 137 5.45 4.96 -2.16
N VAL A 138 5.11 3.77 -2.62
CA VAL A 138 5.71 3.13 -3.80
C VAL A 138 4.65 3.09 -4.91
N PRO A 139 4.77 3.96 -5.92
CA PRO A 139 3.84 3.94 -7.05
C PRO A 139 3.87 2.57 -7.75
N GLN A 140 2.69 2.03 -8.01
CA GLN A 140 2.54 0.80 -8.76
C GLN A 140 2.87 1.01 -10.25
N ASP A 141 3.15 -0.06 -10.97
CA ASP A 141 3.64 0.04 -12.34
C ASP A 141 2.67 0.74 -13.30
N ASP A 142 1.36 0.54 -13.13
CA ASP A 142 0.35 1.24 -13.92
C ASP A 142 0.37 2.76 -13.68
N VAL A 143 0.58 3.19 -12.43
CA VAL A 143 0.73 4.61 -12.08
C VAL A 143 2.02 5.19 -12.65
N ARG A 144 3.12 4.44 -12.59
CA ARG A 144 4.41 4.85 -13.15
C ARG A 144 4.37 4.99 -14.66
N LEU A 145 3.72 4.03 -15.35
CA LEU A 145 3.54 4.07 -16.79
C LEU A 145 2.64 5.23 -17.22
N ASP A 146 1.54 5.46 -16.51
CA ASP A 146 0.66 6.61 -16.80
C ASP A 146 1.40 7.94 -16.66
N HIS A 147 2.19 8.12 -15.60
CA HIS A 147 3.00 9.31 -15.43
C HIS A 147 4.04 9.45 -16.56
N ALA A 148 4.73 8.38 -16.93
CA ALA A 148 5.69 8.40 -18.00
C ALA A 148 5.05 8.74 -19.37
N MET A 149 3.82 8.32 -19.60
CA MET A 149 3.07 8.72 -20.80
C MET A 149 2.66 10.18 -20.78
N GLN A 150 2.29 10.71 -19.60
CA GLN A 150 1.88 12.10 -19.43
C GLN A 150 3.04 13.08 -19.57
N ASP A 151 4.21 12.76 -18.98
CA ASP A 151 5.40 13.62 -19.04
C ASP A 151 6.28 13.37 -20.27
N GLY A 152 5.93 12.37 -21.08
CA GLY A 152 6.65 12.01 -22.32
C GLY A 152 7.87 11.12 -22.14
N SER A 153 8.28 10.82 -20.90
CA SER A 153 9.46 9.98 -20.63
C SER A 153 9.29 8.54 -21.12
N PHE A 154 8.06 8.07 -21.27
CA PHE A 154 7.74 6.78 -21.88
C PHE A 154 8.38 6.62 -23.28
N PHE A 155 8.30 7.67 -24.10
CA PHE A 155 8.83 7.68 -25.47
C PHE A 155 10.36 7.86 -25.51
N GLY A 156 10.94 8.35 -24.43
CA GLY A 156 12.40 8.46 -24.25
C GLY A 156 13.07 7.22 -23.68
N ASN A 157 12.33 6.12 -23.48
CA ASN A 157 12.88 4.91 -22.91
C ASN A 157 13.92 4.28 -23.83
N GLU A 158 15.17 4.20 -23.35
CA GLU A 158 16.30 3.72 -24.13
C GLU A 158 16.12 2.28 -24.65
N ILE A 159 15.47 1.41 -23.88
CA ILE A 159 15.25 0.01 -24.27
C ILE A 159 14.28 -0.08 -25.45
N PHE A 160 13.23 0.75 -25.45
CA PHE A 160 12.31 0.82 -26.59
C PHE A 160 13.02 1.31 -27.84
N ASN A 161 13.82 2.37 -27.72
CA ASN A 161 14.59 2.92 -28.83
C ASN A 161 15.61 1.91 -29.38
N GLN A 162 16.34 1.21 -28.51
CA GLN A 162 17.26 0.15 -28.91
C GLN A 162 16.55 -0.98 -29.66
N ALA A 163 15.36 -1.39 -29.21
CA ALA A 163 14.57 -2.43 -29.89
C ALA A 163 14.12 -1.97 -31.28
N ILE A 164 13.64 -0.73 -31.41
CA ILE A 164 13.24 -0.14 -32.70
C ILE A 164 14.43 -0.01 -33.66
N GLU A 165 15.58 0.49 -33.18
CA GLU A 165 16.81 0.58 -33.98
C GLU A 165 17.29 -0.78 -34.46
N ALA A 166 17.28 -1.80 -33.60
CA ALA A 166 17.70 -3.15 -33.96
C ALA A 166 16.81 -3.75 -35.06
N VAL A 167 15.50 -3.56 -34.97
CA VAL A 167 14.54 -4.01 -35.99
C VAL A 167 14.74 -3.26 -37.28
N THR A 168 14.93 -1.95 -37.24
CA THR A 168 15.18 -1.12 -38.43
C THR A 168 16.48 -1.52 -39.14
N ARG A 169 17.57 -1.69 -38.39
CA ARG A 169 18.86 -2.11 -38.89
C ARG A 169 18.80 -3.47 -39.58
N ASN A 170 18.09 -4.41 -39.01
CA ASN A 170 17.98 -5.79 -39.53
C ASN A 170 16.85 -5.95 -40.54
N LYS A 171 16.12 -4.88 -40.90
CA LYS A 171 14.92 -4.93 -41.77
C LYS A 171 13.90 -5.97 -41.27
N GLY A 172 13.79 -6.11 -39.95
CA GLY A 172 12.95 -7.09 -39.30
C GLY A 172 11.54 -6.57 -39.01
N LYS A 173 10.86 -7.25 -38.08
CA LYS A 173 9.54 -6.87 -37.59
C LYS A 173 9.57 -6.82 -36.07
N LEU A 174 8.95 -5.79 -35.47
CA LEU A 174 8.71 -5.73 -34.04
C LEU A 174 7.34 -6.34 -33.74
N HIS A 175 7.30 -7.32 -32.86
CA HIS A 175 6.07 -7.95 -32.42
C HIS A 175 5.76 -7.46 -31.01
N LEU A 176 4.58 -6.86 -30.82
CA LEU A 176 4.07 -6.47 -29.51
C LEU A 176 3.11 -7.54 -29.01
N ILE A 177 3.38 -8.06 -27.82
CA ILE A 177 2.53 -9.06 -27.17
C ILE A 177 2.05 -8.45 -25.83
N GLY A 178 0.75 -8.40 -25.61
CA GLY A 178 0.18 -7.79 -24.41
C GLY A 178 -1.26 -8.20 -24.18
N LEU A 179 -1.78 -7.85 -23.03
CA LEU A 179 -3.17 -8.04 -22.68
C LEU A 179 -4.01 -6.91 -23.29
N LEU A 180 -4.99 -7.27 -24.14
CA LEU A 180 -5.95 -6.32 -24.68
C LEU A 180 -7.06 -6.07 -23.66
N THR A 181 -6.89 -5.03 -22.87
CA THR A 181 -7.84 -4.57 -21.88
C THR A 181 -7.87 -3.04 -21.87
N GLU A 182 -9.01 -2.45 -21.55
CA GLU A 182 -9.11 -0.98 -21.47
C GLU A 182 -8.17 -0.44 -20.42
N LYS A 183 -8.25 -0.95 -19.18
CA LYS A 183 -7.31 -0.64 -18.12
C LYS A 183 -7.43 -1.62 -16.95
N SER A 184 -6.32 -2.23 -16.56
CA SER A 184 -6.23 -3.09 -15.40
C SER A 184 -4.86 -2.98 -14.75
N SER A 185 -4.67 -3.55 -13.57
CA SER A 185 -3.35 -3.68 -12.92
C SER A 185 -2.35 -4.51 -13.74
N HIS A 186 -2.84 -5.26 -14.73
CA HIS A 186 -2.02 -6.16 -15.56
C HIS A 186 -1.73 -5.60 -16.96
N GLY A 187 -2.24 -4.42 -17.29
CA GLY A 187 -1.98 -3.76 -18.57
C GLY A 187 -3.12 -2.83 -19.01
N ALA A 188 -2.83 -2.06 -20.04
CA ALA A 188 -3.80 -1.22 -20.74
C ALA A 188 -3.45 -1.16 -22.23
N ILE A 189 -4.47 -1.11 -23.08
CA ILE A 189 -4.31 -1.01 -24.54
C ILE A 189 -3.53 0.25 -24.95
N ASP A 190 -3.60 1.30 -24.15
CA ASP A 190 -2.94 2.58 -24.41
C ASP A 190 -1.42 2.45 -24.50
N TYR A 191 -0.80 1.56 -23.72
CA TYR A 191 0.66 1.36 -23.74
C TYR A 191 1.19 0.81 -25.07
N PRO A 192 0.66 -0.33 -25.61
CA PRO A 192 1.09 -0.79 -26.92
C PRO A 192 0.68 0.18 -28.05
N LEU A 193 -0.45 0.88 -27.94
CA LEU A 193 -0.81 1.91 -28.94
C LEU A 193 0.14 3.09 -28.93
N ALA A 194 0.69 3.46 -27.77
CA ALA A 194 1.71 4.50 -27.68
C ALA A 194 3.03 4.10 -28.36
N LEU A 195 3.38 2.82 -28.34
CA LEU A 195 4.58 2.29 -29.02
C LEU A 195 4.43 2.19 -30.54
N LEU A 196 3.20 2.29 -31.07
CA LEU A 196 2.92 2.26 -32.51
C LEU A 196 2.94 3.64 -33.16
N LYS A 197 3.02 4.70 -32.38
CA LYS A 197 3.09 6.11 -32.84
C LYS A 197 4.52 6.55 -33.04
#